data_7d896c7cb3d8da18f42d3e0af749a394
#
_entry.id   7d896c7cb3d8da18f42d3e0af749a394
#
_cell.length_a   1.000
_cell.length_b   1.000
_cell.length_c   1.000
_cell.angle_alpha   90.00
_cell.angle_beta   90.00
_cell.angle_gamma   90.00
#
_symmetry.space_group_name_H-M   'P 1'
#
loop_
_entity.id
_entity.type
_entity.pdbx_description
1 polymer ?
#
loop_
_entity_poly.entity_id
_entity_poly.type
_entity_poly.pdbx_seq_one_letter_code
_entity_poly.pdbx_strand_id
1 'polypeptide(L)'
;MPNPPPRLSIVQIAEHADRCRGDRYPFDSNIPIDFTKPFVCPSLTALYYTPSWNSLHAEDQLRCTQLSALSFNEVIAWFESGFSSTLRALMRSDQLPEELKSLLPGFLEDECRHQEIWWTLNRCVDPVRYSRNIPSIAKIAPVGRTLMGWLASRPIDFPVVIWIMLVLEEHGNEIARRCAARRPHEIEPHFAAAYVAHVRDEIRHVQIDCHLLDSLWPCLRGWRRRINIELFRLVITRLLFKTEHIAMSVVEELVRERPRLRPLLPRIRIQLREVGQDREFRSMMLSARSSPIVFHLLDSFPELESVIA
;
A
#
# COMPACT_ATOMS: atom_id res chain seq x y z
N MET A 1 -18.79 4.96 -15.32
CA MET A 1 -17.53 4.45 -14.74
C MET A 1 -16.76 3.78 -15.87
N PRO A 2 -15.43 3.84 -15.95
CA PRO A 2 -14.69 2.97 -16.87
C PRO A 2 -14.97 1.52 -16.47
N ASN A 3 -15.17 0.66 -17.47
CA ASN A 3 -15.32 -0.77 -17.21
C ASN A 3 -14.08 -1.29 -16.47
N PRO A 4 -14.24 -2.08 -15.40
CA PRO A 4 -13.09 -2.71 -14.76
C PRO A 4 -12.35 -3.58 -15.79
N PRO A 5 -11.03 -3.78 -15.62
CA PRO A 5 -10.29 -4.70 -16.47
C PRO A 5 -10.93 -6.10 -16.41
N PRO A 6 -10.93 -6.84 -17.53
CA PRO A 6 -11.52 -8.17 -17.54
C PRO A 6 -10.83 -9.07 -16.52
N ARG A 7 -11.62 -9.90 -15.86
CA ARG A 7 -11.08 -10.89 -14.93
C ARG A 7 -10.33 -11.97 -15.70
N LEU A 8 -9.09 -12.18 -15.31
CA LEU A 8 -8.26 -13.23 -15.91
C LEU A 8 -8.61 -14.59 -15.31
N SER A 9 -8.57 -15.63 -16.11
CA SER A 9 -8.62 -17.01 -15.63
C SER A 9 -7.30 -17.39 -14.94
N ILE A 10 -7.34 -18.42 -14.08
CA ILE A 10 -6.15 -18.95 -13.39
C ILE A 10 -5.03 -19.32 -14.40
N VAL A 11 -5.39 -19.89 -15.55
CA VAL A 11 -4.44 -20.23 -16.63
C VAL A 11 -3.77 -18.99 -17.20
N GLN A 12 -4.55 -17.94 -17.48
CA GLN A 12 -4.01 -16.67 -17.99
C GLN A 12 -3.09 -15.99 -16.98
N ILE A 13 -3.43 -16.07 -15.68
CA ILE A 13 -2.58 -15.55 -14.61
C ILE A 13 -1.25 -16.30 -14.55
N ALA A 14 -1.26 -17.63 -14.64
CA ALA A 14 -0.07 -18.46 -14.66
C ALA A 14 0.84 -18.15 -15.87
N GLU A 15 0.28 -18.04 -17.08
CA GLU A 15 1.00 -17.67 -18.28
C GLU A 15 1.62 -16.26 -18.19
N HIS A 16 0.96 -15.35 -17.49
CA HIS A 16 1.49 -13.99 -17.27
C HIS A 16 2.68 -14.02 -16.29
N ALA A 17 2.63 -14.84 -15.26
CA ALA A 17 3.70 -15.02 -14.28
C ALA A 17 5.00 -15.52 -14.95
N ASP A 18 4.90 -16.47 -15.88
CA ASP A 18 6.06 -17.01 -16.56
C ASP A 18 6.77 -15.99 -17.47
N ARG A 19 6.02 -15.04 -18.02
CA ARG A 19 6.57 -13.96 -18.87
C ARG A 19 7.30 -12.86 -18.09
N CYS A 20 6.94 -12.65 -16.82
CA CYS A 20 7.49 -11.59 -15.98
C CYS A 20 8.68 -12.05 -15.10
N ARG A 21 9.03 -13.35 -15.13
CA ARG A 21 10.13 -13.94 -14.37
C ARG A 21 11.51 -13.55 -14.90
N GLY A 22 11.91 -12.32 -14.82
CA GLY A 22 13.25 -11.99 -15.33
C GLY A 22 13.87 -10.71 -14.81
N ASP A 23 13.08 -9.76 -14.41
CA ASP A 23 13.58 -8.46 -14.03
C ASP A 23 14.01 -8.48 -12.55
N ARG A 24 15.32 -8.52 -12.34
CA ARG A 24 15.96 -8.23 -11.05
C ARG A 24 15.65 -6.77 -10.67
N TYR A 25 16.39 -6.16 -9.80
CA TYR A 25 16.14 -4.80 -9.32
C TYR A 25 15.85 -3.81 -10.46
N PRO A 26 14.81 -2.99 -10.35
CA PRO A 26 14.40 -2.03 -11.38
C PRO A 26 15.34 -0.81 -11.50
N PHE A 27 16.35 -0.70 -10.64
CA PHE A 27 17.31 0.41 -10.60
C PHE A 27 18.72 -0.07 -10.24
N ASP A 28 19.73 0.71 -10.62
CA ASP A 28 21.12 0.48 -10.24
C ASP A 28 21.45 1.22 -8.94
N SER A 29 21.62 0.48 -7.86
CA SER A 29 21.93 1.03 -6.53
C SER A 29 23.31 1.75 -6.46
N ASN A 30 24.16 1.65 -7.47
CA ASN A 30 25.41 2.39 -7.55
C ASN A 30 25.24 3.82 -8.07
N ILE A 31 24.10 4.14 -8.70
CA ILE A 31 23.79 5.50 -9.14
C ILE A 31 23.28 6.28 -7.92
N PRO A 32 23.85 7.48 -7.64
CA PRO A 32 23.39 8.28 -6.51
C PRO A 32 21.95 8.76 -6.64
N ILE A 33 21.25 8.82 -5.51
CA ILE A 33 19.90 9.39 -5.43
C ILE A 33 19.94 10.90 -5.72
N ASP A 34 19.01 11.36 -6.56
CA ASP A 34 18.83 12.78 -6.88
C ASP A 34 17.93 13.48 -5.85
N PHE A 35 18.54 14.05 -4.81
CA PHE A 35 17.82 14.78 -3.75
C PHE A 35 17.19 16.11 -4.21
N THR A 36 17.40 16.53 -5.45
CA THR A 36 16.74 17.73 -6.00
C THR A 36 15.32 17.43 -6.46
N LYS A 37 14.92 16.16 -6.47
CA LYS A 37 13.61 15.68 -6.92
C LYS A 37 12.76 15.13 -5.78
N PRO A 38 11.42 15.23 -5.88
CA PRO A 38 10.52 14.50 -5.00
C PRO A 38 10.64 12.99 -5.23
N PHE A 39 10.52 12.20 -4.17
CA PHE A 39 10.54 10.75 -4.25
C PHE A 39 9.14 10.17 -4.51
N VAL A 40 8.11 10.95 -4.21
CA VAL A 40 6.71 10.63 -4.49
C VAL A 40 5.97 11.90 -4.93
N CYS A 41 4.91 11.74 -5.72
CA CYS A 41 4.07 12.87 -6.11
C CYS A 41 3.51 13.57 -4.86
N PRO A 42 3.60 14.92 -4.75
CA PRO A 42 3.09 15.65 -3.59
C PRO A 42 1.64 15.31 -3.22
N SER A 43 0.77 15.10 -4.22
CA SER A 43 -0.64 14.73 -4.00
C SER A 43 -0.86 13.32 -3.41
N LEU A 44 0.21 12.56 -3.14
CA LEU A 44 0.16 11.30 -2.39
C LEU A 44 0.52 11.50 -0.91
N THR A 45 0.84 12.72 -0.50
CA THR A 45 1.12 13.03 0.91
C THR A 45 -0.12 13.66 1.56
N ALA A 46 -0.49 13.20 2.76
CA ALA A 46 -1.65 13.75 3.47
C ALA A 46 -1.51 15.26 3.76
N LEU A 47 -0.29 15.74 4.02
CA LEU A 47 -0.04 17.15 4.29
C LEU A 47 -0.37 18.05 3.10
N TYR A 48 -0.28 17.56 1.85
CA TYR A 48 -0.64 18.29 0.63
C TYR A 48 -2.07 18.82 0.65
N TYR A 49 -3.00 18.09 1.28
CA TYR A 49 -4.43 18.45 1.39
C TYR A 49 -4.73 19.38 2.57
N THR A 50 -3.71 19.96 3.17
CA THR A 50 -3.88 20.89 4.29
C THR A 50 -3.45 22.31 3.92
N PRO A 51 -4.07 23.36 4.50
CA PRO A 51 -3.61 24.75 4.31
C PRO A 51 -2.14 24.96 4.71
N SER A 52 -1.62 24.16 5.64
CA SER A 52 -0.22 24.26 6.07
C SER A 52 0.77 23.90 4.96
N TRP A 53 0.40 23.05 4.01
CA TRP A 53 1.25 22.73 2.86
C TRP A 53 1.69 23.98 2.10
N ASN A 54 0.73 24.86 1.78
CA ASN A 54 0.98 26.09 1.03
C ASN A 54 1.80 27.13 1.84
N SER A 55 1.92 26.92 3.14
CA SER A 55 2.72 27.79 4.03
C SER A 55 4.18 27.32 4.15
N LEU A 56 4.50 26.13 3.64
CA LEU A 56 5.88 25.60 3.63
C LEU A 56 6.68 26.23 2.49
N HIS A 57 7.96 26.45 2.72
CA HIS A 57 8.90 26.74 1.64
C HIS A 57 9.04 25.56 0.69
N ALA A 58 9.39 25.81 -0.59
CA ALA A 58 9.52 24.76 -1.61
C ALA A 58 10.49 23.63 -1.19
N GLU A 59 11.61 23.98 -0.52
CA GLU A 59 12.57 23.01 0.00
C GLU A 59 12.01 22.11 1.11
N ASP A 60 11.05 22.61 1.94
CA ASP A 60 10.39 21.84 2.97
C ASP A 60 9.30 20.94 2.38
N GLN A 61 8.58 21.44 1.37
CA GLN A 61 7.65 20.63 0.59
C GLN A 61 8.38 19.46 -0.10
N LEU A 62 9.51 19.75 -0.76
CA LEU A 62 10.36 18.73 -1.37
C LEU A 62 10.79 17.69 -0.34
N ARG A 63 11.36 18.15 0.80
CA ARG A 63 11.81 17.22 1.85
C ARG A 63 10.66 16.42 2.45
N CYS A 64 9.49 17.00 2.61
CA CYS A 64 8.30 16.31 3.05
C CYS A 64 7.91 15.16 2.11
N THR A 65 7.96 15.36 0.78
CA THR A 65 7.69 14.27 -0.19
C THR A 65 8.73 13.16 -0.11
N GLN A 66 10.00 13.49 0.12
CA GLN A 66 11.07 12.51 0.28
C GLN A 66 10.87 11.66 1.54
N LEU A 67 10.60 12.30 2.68
CA LEU A 67 10.32 11.59 3.94
C LEU A 67 9.02 10.76 3.86
N SER A 68 8.01 11.27 3.15
CA SER A 68 6.76 10.54 2.92
C SER A 68 7.00 9.27 2.13
N ALA A 69 7.82 9.30 1.07
CA ALA A 69 8.17 8.12 0.29
C ALA A 69 8.93 7.08 1.12
N LEU A 70 9.89 7.49 1.94
CA LEU A 70 10.61 6.58 2.84
C LEU A 70 9.67 5.91 3.84
N SER A 71 8.80 6.70 4.48
CA SER A 71 7.77 6.19 5.40
C SER A 71 6.80 5.24 4.70
N PHE A 72 6.45 5.55 3.47
CA PHE A 72 5.56 4.74 2.64
C PHE A 72 6.20 3.39 2.31
N ASN A 73 7.46 3.36 1.88
CA ASN A 73 8.21 2.11 1.64
C ASN A 73 8.28 1.25 2.91
N GLU A 74 8.47 1.86 4.09
CA GLU A 74 8.44 1.15 5.38
C GLU A 74 7.08 0.48 5.64
N VAL A 75 5.99 1.18 5.36
CA VAL A 75 4.61 0.70 5.55
C VAL A 75 4.29 -0.42 4.57
N ILE A 76 4.64 -0.25 3.29
CA ILE A 76 4.42 -1.29 2.26
C ILE A 76 5.21 -2.53 2.63
N ALA A 77 6.52 -2.45 2.87
CA ALA A 77 7.34 -3.61 3.22
C ALA A 77 6.81 -4.35 4.46
N TRP A 78 6.24 -3.61 5.42
CA TRP A 78 5.60 -4.21 6.58
C TRP A 78 4.31 -4.96 6.22
N PHE A 79 3.44 -4.40 5.36
CA PHE A 79 2.23 -5.08 4.90
C PHE A 79 2.56 -6.32 4.08
N GLU A 80 3.49 -6.25 3.13
CA GLU A 80 3.95 -7.37 2.29
C GLU A 80 4.54 -8.51 3.13
N SER A 81 5.19 -8.20 4.25
CA SER A 81 5.59 -9.22 5.22
C SER A 81 4.38 -9.95 5.84
N GLY A 82 3.28 -9.22 6.10
CA GLY A 82 2.01 -9.78 6.51
C GLY A 82 1.37 -10.62 5.41
N PHE A 83 1.38 -10.15 4.16
CA PHE A 83 0.88 -10.86 2.98
C PHE A 83 1.66 -12.15 2.74
N SER A 84 2.99 -12.10 2.81
CA SER A 84 3.83 -13.31 2.77
C SER A 84 3.42 -14.35 3.83
N SER A 85 3.03 -13.91 5.02
CA SER A 85 2.54 -14.80 6.09
C SER A 85 1.16 -15.39 5.76
N THR A 86 0.27 -14.57 5.17
CA THR A 86 -1.05 -14.97 4.67
C THR A 86 -0.91 -16.04 3.59
N LEU A 87 -0.07 -15.80 2.58
CA LEU A 87 0.16 -16.72 1.47
C LEU A 87 0.69 -18.07 1.97
N ARG A 88 1.66 -18.05 2.88
CA ARG A 88 2.17 -19.30 3.51
C ARG A 88 1.08 -20.07 4.29
N ALA A 89 0.14 -19.37 4.92
CA ALA A 89 -0.98 -20.02 5.60
C ALA A 89 -1.99 -20.60 4.61
N LEU A 90 -2.29 -19.90 3.51
CA LEU A 90 -3.16 -20.36 2.43
C LEU A 90 -2.59 -21.60 1.72
N MET A 91 -1.29 -21.61 1.42
CA MET A 91 -0.62 -22.75 0.80
C MET A 91 -0.72 -24.04 1.61
N ARG A 92 -0.83 -23.95 2.94
CA ARG A 92 -1.01 -25.09 3.85
C ARG A 92 -2.47 -25.54 4.02
N SER A 93 -3.41 -24.80 3.44
CA SER A 93 -4.84 -25.09 3.59
C SER A 93 -5.33 -26.10 2.54
N ASP A 94 -6.17 -27.04 2.97
CA ASP A 94 -6.89 -27.96 2.07
C ASP A 94 -8.20 -27.38 1.56
N GLN A 95 -8.54 -26.14 1.92
CA GLN A 95 -9.80 -25.50 1.54
C GLN A 95 -9.75 -24.73 0.22
N LEU A 96 -8.58 -24.61 -0.37
CA LEU A 96 -8.40 -23.94 -1.67
C LEU A 96 -8.25 -24.97 -2.79
N PRO A 97 -8.80 -24.67 -3.99
CA PRO A 97 -8.54 -25.43 -5.21
C PRO A 97 -7.05 -25.52 -5.51
N GLU A 98 -6.55 -26.68 -5.97
CA GLU A 98 -5.12 -26.88 -6.27
C GLU A 98 -4.63 -25.91 -7.35
N GLU A 99 -5.46 -25.60 -8.35
CA GLU A 99 -5.13 -24.65 -9.40
C GLU A 99 -4.84 -23.27 -8.83
N LEU A 100 -5.61 -22.83 -7.84
CA LEU A 100 -5.40 -21.54 -7.17
C LEU A 100 -4.17 -21.57 -6.26
N LYS A 101 -3.96 -22.69 -5.53
CA LYS A 101 -2.77 -22.86 -4.71
C LYS A 101 -1.48 -22.83 -5.54
N SER A 102 -1.51 -23.33 -6.77
CA SER A 102 -0.34 -23.37 -7.65
C SER A 102 0.21 -21.97 -8.00
N LEU A 103 -0.61 -20.91 -7.87
CA LEU A 103 -0.19 -19.53 -8.10
C LEU A 103 0.51 -18.88 -6.90
N LEU A 104 0.22 -19.36 -5.68
CA LEU A 104 0.66 -18.71 -4.43
C LEU A 104 2.19 -18.71 -4.23
N PRO A 105 2.98 -19.74 -4.65
CA PRO A 105 4.44 -19.66 -4.55
C PRO A 105 5.05 -18.51 -5.33
N GLY A 106 4.57 -18.26 -6.57
CA GLY A 106 5.03 -17.13 -7.38
C GLY A 106 4.64 -15.78 -6.75
N PHE A 107 3.41 -15.66 -6.25
CA PHE A 107 2.97 -14.49 -5.51
C PHE A 107 3.87 -14.24 -4.27
N LEU A 108 4.16 -15.26 -3.48
CA LEU A 108 5.04 -15.16 -2.32
C LEU A 108 6.47 -14.73 -2.69
N GLU A 109 7.00 -15.20 -3.81
CA GLU A 109 8.32 -14.80 -4.31
C GLU A 109 8.34 -13.31 -4.67
N ASP A 110 7.29 -12.82 -5.33
CA ASP A 110 7.14 -11.40 -5.66
C ASP A 110 7.08 -10.53 -4.41
N GLU A 111 6.26 -10.89 -3.41
CA GLU A 111 6.15 -10.17 -2.14
C GLU A 111 7.49 -10.08 -1.39
N CYS A 112 8.27 -11.16 -1.40
CA CYS A 112 9.61 -11.15 -0.81
C CYS A 112 10.57 -10.23 -1.58
N ARG A 113 10.46 -10.19 -2.92
CA ARG A 113 11.26 -9.31 -3.78
C ARG A 113 10.88 -7.84 -3.58
N HIS A 114 9.58 -7.51 -3.48
CA HIS A 114 9.10 -6.16 -3.22
C HIS A 114 9.64 -5.63 -1.90
N GLN A 115 9.57 -6.40 -0.83
CA GLN A 115 10.14 -6.01 0.47
C GLN A 115 11.61 -5.63 0.34
N GLU A 116 12.41 -6.43 -0.38
CA GLU A 116 13.84 -6.15 -0.57
C GLU A 116 14.07 -4.89 -1.42
N ILE A 117 13.24 -4.63 -2.44
CA ILE A 117 13.28 -3.41 -3.24
C ILE A 117 13.06 -2.18 -2.35
N TRP A 118 12.02 -2.17 -1.51
CA TRP A 118 11.70 -1.04 -0.64
C TRP A 118 12.81 -0.76 0.39
N TRP A 119 13.33 -1.80 1.03
CA TRP A 119 14.43 -1.63 1.97
C TRP A 119 15.72 -1.20 1.29
N THR A 120 16.03 -1.71 0.10
CA THR A 120 17.21 -1.30 -0.66
C THR A 120 17.10 0.17 -1.07
N LEU A 121 15.94 0.59 -1.56
CA LEU A 121 15.70 1.98 -1.94
C LEU A 121 15.88 2.93 -0.75
N ASN A 122 15.33 2.57 0.41
CA ASN A 122 15.53 3.35 1.64
C ASN A 122 17.01 3.36 2.08
N ARG A 123 17.75 2.26 1.94
CA ARG A 123 19.22 2.21 2.20
C ARG A 123 20.02 3.08 1.24
N CYS A 124 19.62 3.18 -0.02
CA CYS A 124 20.27 4.10 -0.97
C CYS A 124 20.13 5.57 -0.54
N VAL A 125 19.05 5.92 0.15
CA VAL A 125 18.80 7.28 0.65
C VAL A 125 19.54 7.54 1.97
N ASP A 126 19.44 6.61 2.94
CA ASP A 126 20.04 6.75 4.27
C ASP A 126 20.53 5.38 4.78
N PRO A 127 21.78 4.99 4.42
CA PRO A 127 22.31 3.68 4.78
C PRO A 127 22.52 3.48 6.29
N VAL A 128 22.69 4.56 7.04
CA VAL A 128 22.86 4.50 8.50
C VAL A 128 21.51 4.22 9.16
N ARG A 129 20.48 4.94 8.79
CA ARG A 129 19.10 4.77 9.31
C ARG A 129 18.55 3.39 8.99
N TYR A 130 18.76 2.92 7.77
CA TYR A 130 18.21 1.66 7.26
C TYR A 130 19.23 0.51 7.23
N SER A 131 20.25 0.58 8.08
CA SER A 131 21.20 -0.54 8.26
C SER A 131 20.54 -1.85 8.70
N ARG A 132 19.35 -1.75 9.27
CA ARG A 132 18.44 -2.87 9.57
C ARG A 132 17.12 -2.61 8.85
N ASN A 133 16.46 -3.65 8.38
CA ASN A 133 15.15 -3.57 7.72
C ASN A 133 14.03 -3.35 8.77
N ILE A 134 14.06 -2.22 9.45
CA ILE A 134 13.12 -1.86 10.52
C ILE A 134 12.56 -0.46 10.22
N PRO A 135 11.22 -0.27 10.31
CA PRO A 135 10.61 1.05 10.18
C PRO A 135 11.23 2.06 11.16
N SER A 136 11.62 3.22 10.64
CA SER A 136 12.26 4.29 11.39
C SER A 136 11.43 5.56 11.44
N ILE A 137 10.69 5.86 10.37
CA ILE A 137 9.80 7.03 10.26
C ILE A 137 8.37 6.59 10.60
N ALA A 138 7.85 5.54 9.93
CA ALA A 138 6.50 5.06 10.16
C ALA A 138 6.35 4.43 11.55
N LYS A 139 5.51 5.06 12.38
CA LYS A 139 5.21 4.55 13.72
C LYS A 139 4.00 3.62 13.66
N ILE A 140 4.25 2.33 13.37
CA ILE A 140 3.19 1.32 13.34
C ILE A 140 2.82 0.92 14.78
N ALA A 141 1.56 1.14 15.16
CA ALA A 141 1.09 0.84 16.51
C ALA A 141 1.23 -0.66 16.85
N PRO A 142 1.72 -1.03 18.06
CA PRO A 142 1.89 -2.44 18.43
C PRO A 142 0.60 -3.27 18.30
N VAL A 143 -0.54 -2.69 18.68
CA VAL A 143 -1.86 -3.35 18.55
C VAL A 143 -2.16 -3.66 17.08
N GLY A 144 -1.89 -2.73 16.17
CA GLY A 144 -2.07 -2.95 14.72
C GLY A 144 -1.18 -4.09 14.21
N ARG A 145 0.08 -4.14 14.66
CA ARG A 145 1.01 -5.22 14.31
C ARG A 145 0.51 -6.59 14.79
N THR A 146 0.08 -6.66 16.04
CA THR A 146 -0.45 -7.90 16.63
C THR A 146 -1.71 -8.37 15.91
N LEU A 147 -2.66 -7.44 15.65
CA LEU A 147 -3.90 -7.76 14.93
C LEU A 147 -3.62 -8.26 13.51
N MET A 148 -2.80 -7.56 12.74
CA MET A 148 -2.46 -7.96 11.38
C MET A 148 -1.74 -9.29 11.34
N GLY A 149 -0.77 -9.54 12.23
CA GLY A 149 -0.08 -10.83 12.34
C GLY A 149 -1.04 -11.97 12.69
N TRP A 150 -2.02 -11.71 13.56
CA TRP A 150 -3.04 -12.70 13.92
C TRP A 150 -3.99 -12.99 12.75
N LEU A 151 -4.46 -11.97 12.02
CA LEU A 151 -5.29 -12.13 10.83
C LEU A 151 -4.53 -12.88 9.73
N ALA A 152 -3.30 -12.47 9.45
CA ALA A 152 -2.42 -13.08 8.44
C ALA A 152 -2.15 -14.58 8.69
N SER A 153 -2.16 -15.00 9.96
CA SER A 153 -1.99 -16.41 10.32
C SER A 153 -3.24 -17.28 10.15
N ARG A 154 -4.41 -16.66 9.91
CA ARG A 154 -5.73 -17.34 9.85
C ARG A 154 -6.59 -16.86 8.69
N PRO A 155 -6.08 -16.84 7.44
CA PRO A 155 -6.80 -16.25 6.30
C PRO A 155 -8.09 -17.00 5.94
N ILE A 156 -8.22 -18.26 6.31
CA ILE A 156 -9.44 -19.05 6.08
C ILE A 156 -10.57 -18.61 7.00
N ASP A 157 -10.29 -18.33 8.25
CA ASP A 157 -11.30 -17.83 9.21
C ASP A 157 -11.52 -16.32 9.03
N PHE A 158 -10.50 -15.60 8.59
CA PHE A 158 -10.48 -14.15 8.43
C PHE A 158 -10.02 -13.72 7.03
N PRO A 159 -10.76 -14.07 5.96
CA PRO A 159 -10.45 -13.65 4.59
C PRO A 159 -10.54 -12.12 4.40
N VAL A 160 -10.94 -11.36 5.41
CA VAL A 160 -10.76 -9.90 5.46
C VAL A 160 -9.32 -9.48 5.20
N VAL A 161 -8.33 -10.31 5.54
CA VAL A 161 -6.91 -10.01 5.24
C VAL A 161 -6.67 -9.94 3.73
N ILE A 162 -7.35 -10.76 2.94
CA ILE A 162 -7.25 -10.76 1.47
C ILE A 162 -7.93 -9.49 0.90
N TRP A 163 -9.05 -9.05 1.49
CA TRP A 163 -9.62 -7.74 1.15
C TRP A 163 -8.66 -6.59 1.42
N ILE A 164 -7.89 -6.66 2.51
CA ILE A 164 -6.89 -5.65 2.84
C ILE A 164 -5.74 -5.69 1.81
N MET A 165 -5.29 -6.89 1.41
CA MET A 165 -4.30 -7.08 0.34
C MET A 165 -4.80 -6.42 -0.93
N LEU A 166 -5.95 -6.84 -1.45
CA LEU A 166 -6.56 -6.32 -2.67
C LEU A 166 -6.66 -4.77 -2.69
N VAL A 167 -7.14 -4.17 -1.59
CA VAL A 167 -7.26 -2.69 -1.48
C VAL A 167 -5.90 -2.01 -1.54
N LEU A 168 -4.88 -2.57 -0.90
CA LEU A 168 -3.54 -1.98 -0.85
C LEU A 168 -2.79 -2.15 -2.17
N GLU A 169 -2.93 -3.29 -2.84
CA GLU A 169 -2.36 -3.55 -4.16
C GLU A 169 -2.97 -2.63 -5.23
N GLU A 170 -4.30 -2.46 -5.24
CA GLU A 170 -4.91 -1.48 -6.13
C GLU A 170 -4.49 -0.03 -5.80
N HIS A 171 -4.31 0.28 -4.51
CA HIS A 171 -3.79 1.59 -4.13
C HIS A 171 -2.32 1.76 -4.58
N GLY A 172 -1.51 0.72 -4.52
CA GLY A 172 -0.16 0.68 -5.11
C GLY A 172 -0.17 1.01 -6.60
N ASN A 173 -1.12 0.46 -7.34
CA ASN A 173 -1.34 0.78 -8.76
C ASN A 173 -1.65 2.27 -8.99
N GLU A 174 -2.45 2.90 -8.12
CA GLU A 174 -2.73 4.34 -8.20
C GLU A 174 -1.49 5.19 -7.95
N ILE A 175 -0.65 4.79 -7.00
CA ILE A 175 0.61 5.47 -6.69
C ILE A 175 1.53 5.48 -7.89
N ALA A 176 1.80 4.31 -8.48
CA ALA A 176 2.65 4.22 -9.63
C ALA A 176 2.08 4.99 -10.84
N ARG A 177 0.77 4.93 -11.06
CA ARG A 177 0.11 5.70 -12.11
C ARG A 177 0.33 7.21 -11.91
N ARG A 178 0.23 7.72 -10.70
CA ARG A 178 0.47 9.14 -10.40
C ARG A 178 1.93 9.53 -10.52
N CYS A 179 2.86 8.66 -10.12
CA CYS A 179 4.29 8.91 -10.19
C CYS A 179 4.85 8.71 -11.61
N ALA A 180 4.37 7.71 -12.35
CA ALA A 180 4.88 7.39 -13.68
C ALA A 180 4.22 8.16 -14.82
N ALA A 181 2.90 8.43 -14.74
CA ALA A 181 2.14 8.99 -15.86
C ALA A 181 2.28 10.51 -16.00
N ARG A 182 2.68 11.21 -14.95
CA ARG A 182 2.64 12.68 -14.98
C ARG A 182 3.93 13.35 -15.45
N ARG A 183 5.03 12.71 -15.54
CA ARG A 183 6.32 13.15 -16.08
C ARG A 183 7.41 12.31 -15.42
N PRO A 184 7.94 11.30 -16.07
CA PRO A 184 8.97 10.42 -15.51
C PRO A 184 10.25 11.17 -15.07
N HIS A 185 10.38 12.45 -15.46
CA HIS A 185 11.52 13.30 -15.09
C HIS A 185 11.29 14.15 -13.83
N GLU A 186 10.06 14.20 -13.29
CA GLU A 186 9.76 15.00 -12.09
C GLU A 186 9.97 14.22 -10.78
N ILE A 187 9.85 12.88 -10.84
CA ILE A 187 10.11 12.01 -9.67
C ILE A 187 11.54 11.50 -9.77
N GLU A 188 12.15 11.26 -8.64
CA GLU A 188 13.49 10.67 -8.55
C GLU A 188 13.51 9.31 -9.30
N PRO A 189 14.49 9.07 -10.19
CA PRO A 189 14.45 7.95 -11.13
C PRO A 189 14.36 6.56 -10.48
N HIS A 190 15.05 6.32 -9.36
CA HIS A 190 15.01 5.02 -8.67
C HIS A 190 13.62 4.75 -8.07
N PHE A 191 13.01 5.77 -7.46
CA PHE A 191 11.66 5.68 -6.91
C PHE A 191 10.63 5.47 -8.03
N ALA A 192 10.73 6.22 -9.12
CA ALA A 192 9.85 6.05 -10.27
C ALA A 192 9.96 4.63 -10.85
N ALA A 193 11.18 4.12 -11.04
CA ALA A 193 11.43 2.78 -11.55
C ALA A 193 10.89 1.69 -10.62
N ALA A 194 11.08 1.84 -9.30
CA ALA A 194 10.56 0.90 -8.29
C ALA A 194 9.03 0.84 -8.33
N TYR A 195 8.33 1.99 -8.36
CA TYR A 195 6.87 2.02 -8.45
C TYR A 195 6.34 1.40 -9.74
N VAL A 196 7.00 1.63 -10.88
CA VAL A 196 6.59 1.02 -12.16
C VAL A 196 6.80 -0.49 -12.17
N ALA A 197 7.92 -0.97 -11.60
CA ALA A 197 8.18 -2.40 -11.52
C ALA A 197 7.16 -3.11 -10.60
N HIS A 198 6.86 -2.53 -9.45
CA HIS A 198 5.88 -3.04 -8.51
C HIS A 198 4.50 -3.26 -9.16
N VAL A 199 4.00 -2.25 -9.88
CA VAL A 199 2.68 -2.33 -10.55
C VAL A 199 2.55 -3.50 -11.51
N ARG A 200 3.63 -3.90 -12.17
CA ARG A 200 3.57 -5.03 -13.13
C ARG A 200 3.16 -6.33 -12.43
N ASP A 201 3.60 -6.51 -11.20
CA ASP A 201 3.28 -7.69 -10.40
C ASP A 201 1.90 -7.53 -9.73
N GLU A 202 1.59 -6.33 -9.22
CA GLU A 202 0.32 -6.02 -8.55
C GLU A 202 -0.91 -6.27 -9.43
N ILE A 203 -0.82 -6.05 -10.73
CA ILE A 203 -1.92 -6.38 -11.66
C ILE A 203 -2.29 -7.87 -11.57
N ARG A 204 -1.30 -8.75 -11.37
CA ARG A 204 -1.49 -10.20 -11.21
C ARG A 204 -1.98 -10.54 -9.80
N HIS A 205 -1.40 -9.93 -8.77
CA HIS A 205 -1.77 -10.14 -7.38
C HIS A 205 -3.25 -9.82 -7.15
N VAL A 206 -3.72 -8.67 -7.61
CA VAL A 206 -5.12 -8.26 -7.59
C VAL A 206 -6.04 -9.34 -8.20
N GLN A 207 -5.66 -9.97 -9.31
CA GLN A 207 -6.44 -11.03 -9.93
C GLN A 207 -6.47 -12.30 -9.06
N ILE A 208 -5.34 -12.68 -8.46
CA ILE A 208 -5.27 -13.82 -7.53
C ILE A 208 -6.15 -13.55 -6.31
N ASP A 209 -6.08 -12.35 -5.72
CA ASP A 209 -6.89 -11.97 -4.57
C ASP A 209 -8.38 -12.04 -4.85
N CYS A 210 -8.82 -11.65 -6.05
CA CYS A 210 -10.21 -11.82 -6.47
C CYS A 210 -10.62 -13.30 -6.46
N HIS A 211 -9.79 -14.21 -6.97
CA HIS A 211 -10.10 -15.65 -6.95
C HIS A 211 -10.10 -16.22 -5.53
N LEU A 212 -9.17 -15.75 -4.66
CA LEU A 212 -9.15 -16.13 -3.24
C LEU A 212 -10.43 -15.68 -2.52
N LEU A 213 -10.87 -14.44 -2.74
CA LEU A 213 -12.08 -13.90 -2.15
C LEU A 213 -13.32 -14.66 -2.61
N ASP A 214 -13.44 -14.98 -3.90
CA ASP A 214 -14.55 -15.79 -4.41
C ASP A 214 -14.60 -17.20 -3.82
N SER A 215 -13.44 -17.77 -3.53
CA SER A 215 -13.36 -19.11 -2.94
C SER A 215 -13.69 -19.10 -1.44
N LEU A 216 -13.25 -18.07 -0.70
CA LEU A 216 -13.29 -18.08 0.77
C LEU A 216 -14.42 -17.27 1.36
N TRP A 217 -14.76 -16.10 0.79
CA TRP A 217 -15.75 -15.20 1.36
C TRP A 217 -17.18 -15.80 1.39
N PRO A 218 -17.67 -16.49 0.35
CA PRO A 218 -18.97 -17.15 0.38
C PRO A 218 -19.09 -18.28 1.41
N CYS A 219 -17.96 -18.83 1.85
CA CYS A 219 -17.93 -19.89 2.87
C CYS A 219 -18.18 -19.36 4.28
N LEU A 220 -18.01 -18.07 4.52
CA LEU A 220 -18.29 -17.45 5.82
C LEU A 220 -19.79 -17.47 6.14
N ARG A 221 -20.15 -17.85 7.37
CA ARG A 221 -21.52 -17.89 7.87
C ARG A 221 -21.64 -17.22 9.24
N GLY A 222 -22.83 -16.72 9.54
CA GLY A 222 -23.23 -16.22 10.85
C GLY A 222 -22.27 -15.18 11.42
N TRP A 223 -21.80 -15.41 12.64
CA TRP A 223 -20.95 -14.49 13.38
C TRP A 223 -19.57 -14.27 12.72
N ARG A 224 -18.99 -15.31 12.06
CA ARG A 224 -17.69 -15.16 11.36
C ARG A 224 -17.79 -14.13 10.23
N ARG A 225 -18.86 -14.16 9.43
CA ARG A 225 -19.09 -13.16 8.38
C ARG A 225 -19.22 -11.75 8.96
N ARG A 226 -20.00 -11.59 10.03
CA ARG A 226 -20.16 -10.28 10.72
C ARG A 226 -18.84 -9.74 11.23
N ILE A 227 -18.03 -10.57 11.89
CA ILE A 227 -16.72 -10.14 12.39
C ILE A 227 -15.79 -9.71 11.23
N ASN A 228 -15.75 -10.44 10.12
CA ASN A 228 -14.94 -10.06 8.97
C ASN A 228 -15.38 -8.70 8.39
N ILE A 229 -16.69 -8.43 8.30
CA ILE A 229 -17.22 -7.13 7.86
C ILE A 229 -16.77 -6.00 8.81
N GLU A 230 -16.91 -6.19 10.13
CA GLU A 230 -16.52 -5.16 11.10
C GLU A 230 -15.00 -4.94 11.13
N LEU A 231 -14.21 -6.00 10.97
CA LEU A 231 -12.75 -5.89 10.84
C LEU A 231 -12.38 -5.14 9.56
N PHE A 232 -13.04 -5.41 8.44
CA PHE A 232 -12.83 -4.68 7.19
C PHE A 232 -13.11 -3.19 7.38
N ARG A 233 -14.29 -2.85 7.95
CA ARG A 233 -14.66 -1.46 8.28
C ARG A 233 -13.61 -0.79 9.15
N LEU A 234 -13.19 -1.44 10.23
CA LEU A 234 -12.20 -0.91 11.18
C LEU A 234 -10.87 -0.65 10.48
N VAL A 235 -10.35 -1.65 9.77
CA VAL A 235 -9.01 -1.57 9.16
C VAL A 235 -8.99 -0.54 8.03
N ILE A 236 -9.95 -0.58 7.10
CA ILE A 236 -10.00 0.38 5.99
C ILE A 236 -10.16 1.80 6.49
N THR A 237 -11.05 2.05 7.46
CA THR A 237 -11.21 3.38 8.04
C THR A 237 -9.91 3.87 8.69
N ARG A 238 -9.22 3.00 9.44
CA ARG A 238 -7.98 3.37 10.14
C ARG A 238 -6.80 3.53 9.19
N LEU A 239 -6.71 2.68 8.18
CA LEU A 239 -5.60 2.63 7.25
C LEU A 239 -5.66 3.76 6.22
N LEU A 240 -6.84 3.97 5.61
CA LEU A 240 -6.97 4.90 4.49
C LEU A 240 -7.45 6.30 4.91
N PHE A 241 -8.33 6.40 5.91
CA PHE A 241 -8.96 7.67 6.24
C PHE A 241 -8.53 8.29 7.58
N LYS A 242 -7.94 7.50 8.49
CA LYS A 242 -7.35 8.02 9.75
C LYS A 242 -5.83 7.94 9.72
N THR A 243 -5.23 8.55 8.71
CA THR A 243 -3.79 8.54 8.45
C THR A 243 -2.98 9.49 9.34
N GLU A 244 -3.64 10.27 10.23
CA GLU A 244 -2.99 11.27 11.10
C GLU A 244 -1.69 10.75 11.71
N HIS A 245 -1.71 9.53 12.25
CA HIS A 245 -0.58 8.98 12.98
C HIS A 245 0.68 8.80 12.10
N ILE A 246 0.51 8.23 10.91
CA ILE A 246 1.61 8.04 9.95
C ILE A 246 2.05 9.38 9.37
N ALA A 247 1.11 10.23 8.97
CA ALA A 247 1.40 11.55 8.44
C ALA A 247 2.13 12.42 9.47
N MET A 248 1.71 12.38 10.74
CA MET A 248 2.41 13.09 11.83
C MET A 248 3.82 12.57 12.06
N SER A 249 4.08 11.27 11.88
CA SER A 249 5.44 10.75 12.00
C SER A 249 6.38 11.37 10.96
N VAL A 250 5.91 11.56 9.73
CA VAL A 250 6.65 12.26 8.67
C VAL A 250 6.88 13.73 9.03
N VAL A 251 5.85 14.41 9.53
CA VAL A 251 5.95 15.83 9.92
C VAL A 251 6.90 16.02 11.11
N GLU A 252 6.85 15.12 12.10
CA GLU A 252 7.77 15.15 13.25
C GLU A 252 9.22 14.95 12.81
N GLU A 253 9.45 14.08 11.82
CA GLU A 253 10.77 13.88 11.23
C GLU A 253 11.23 15.13 10.47
N LEU A 254 10.36 15.73 9.65
CA LEU A 254 10.64 16.99 8.94
C LEU A 254 11.01 18.12 9.93
N VAL A 255 10.28 18.23 11.04
CA VAL A 255 10.56 19.24 12.08
C VAL A 255 11.87 18.92 12.83
N ARG A 256 12.24 17.66 12.99
CA ARG A 256 13.55 17.28 13.55
C ARG A 256 14.71 17.77 12.69
N GLU A 257 14.57 17.65 11.38
CA GLU A 257 15.55 18.15 10.39
C GLU A 257 15.47 19.68 10.21
N ARG A 258 14.30 20.27 10.40
CA ARG A 258 13.98 21.70 10.20
C ARG A 258 13.32 22.29 11.44
N PRO A 259 14.08 22.58 12.52
CA PRO A 259 13.53 23.04 13.81
C PRO A 259 12.68 24.33 13.72
N ARG A 260 12.89 25.14 12.70
CA ARG A 260 12.10 26.36 12.43
C ARG A 260 10.63 26.09 12.17
N LEU A 261 10.26 24.87 11.77
CA LEU A 261 8.88 24.46 11.54
C LEU A 261 8.14 24.05 12.83
N ARG A 262 8.82 23.94 13.96
CA ARG A 262 8.22 23.51 15.25
C ARG A 262 6.97 24.32 15.64
N PRO A 263 6.89 25.64 15.45
CA PRO A 263 5.69 26.41 15.79
C PRO A 263 4.44 26.00 14.98
N LEU A 264 4.61 25.36 13.81
CA LEU A 264 3.50 24.91 12.97
C LEU A 264 2.90 23.57 13.42
N LEU A 265 3.59 22.78 14.24
CA LEU A 265 3.18 21.41 14.63
C LEU A 265 1.74 21.33 15.19
N PRO A 266 1.31 22.21 16.13
CA PRO A 266 -0.04 22.11 16.69
C PRO A 266 -1.12 22.31 15.60
N ARG A 267 -0.91 23.28 14.71
CA ARG A 267 -1.80 23.57 13.59
C ARG A 267 -1.85 22.42 12.59
N ILE A 268 -0.70 21.90 12.19
CA ILE A 268 -0.59 20.76 11.25
C ILE A 268 -1.31 19.54 11.83
N ARG A 269 -1.14 19.25 13.12
CA ARG A 269 -1.80 18.11 13.76
C ARG A 269 -3.32 18.21 13.71
N ILE A 270 -3.89 19.38 13.96
CA ILE A 270 -5.35 19.61 13.83
C ILE A 270 -5.79 19.36 12.39
N GLN A 271 -5.10 19.93 11.41
CA GLN A 271 -5.45 19.79 10.00
C GLN A 271 -5.35 18.34 9.51
N LEU A 272 -4.34 17.58 9.94
CA LEU A 272 -4.18 16.18 9.57
C LEU A 272 -5.26 15.27 10.17
N ARG A 273 -5.88 15.64 11.30
CA ARG A 273 -7.06 14.93 11.83
C ARG A 273 -8.27 15.06 10.92
N GLU A 274 -8.40 16.18 10.25
CA GLU A 274 -9.52 16.50 9.39
C GLU A 274 -9.32 16.04 7.95
N VAL A 275 -8.08 15.78 7.52
CA VAL A 275 -7.75 15.42 6.13
C VAL A 275 -8.51 14.20 5.63
N GLY A 276 -8.82 13.25 6.51
CA GLY A 276 -9.63 12.07 6.17
C GLY A 276 -11.09 12.39 5.81
N GLN A 277 -11.55 13.64 6.01
CA GLN A 277 -12.86 14.14 5.59
C GLN A 277 -12.78 14.92 4.28
N ASP A 278 -11.57 15.27 3.83
CA ASP A 278 -11.35 15.96 2.57
C ASP A 278 -11.75 15.06 1.39
N ARG A 279 -12.60 15.56 0.50
CA ARG A 279 -13.15 14.80 -0.61
C ARG A 279 -12.09 14.37 -1.62
N GLU A 280 -11.12 15.23 -1.90
CA GLU A 280 -10.07 14.93 -2.86
C GLU A 280 -9.11 13.89 -2.30
N PHE A 281 -8.73 14.04 -1.03
CA PHE A 281 -7.94 13.04 -0.31
C PHE A 281 -8.62 11.67 -0.28
N ARG A 282 -9.89 11.61 0.13
CA ARG A 282 -10.66 10.35 0.14
C ARG A 282 -10.72 9.71 -1.24
N SER A 283 -10.99 10.51 -2.28
CA SER A 283 -11.04 10.02 -3.66
C SER A 283 -9.70 9.51 -4.16
N MET A 284 -8.59 10.07 -3.68
CA MET A 284 -7.24 9.59 -3.97
C MET A 284 -6.96 8.28 -3.24
N MET A 285 -7.36 8.17 -1.97
CA MET A 285 -7.10 6.98 -1.17
C MET A 285 -7.96 5.78 -1.59
N LEU A 286 -9.25 5.98 -1.85
CA LEU A 286 -10.16 4.92 -2.25
C LEU A 286 -11.37 5.48 -3.00
N SER A 287 -11.52 5.11 -4.26
CA SER A 287 -12.64 5.47 -5.12
C SER A 287 -12.75 4.49 -6.29
N ALA A 288 -13.89 4.45 -6.96
CA ALA A 288 -14.06 3.66 -8.19
C ALA A 288 -13.06 4.01 -9.31
N ARG A 289 -12.41 5.17 -9.22
CA ARG A 289 -11.32 5.57 -10.13
C ARG A 289 -9.96 5.06 -9.70
N SER A 290 -9.64 5.12 -8.41
CA SER A 290 -8.34 4.68 -7.87
C SER A 290 -8.29 3.16 -7.65
N SER A 291 -9.44 2.52 -7.38
CA SER A 291 -9.54 1.11 -7.04
C SER A 291 -10.74 0.45 -7.74
N PRO A 292 -10.77 0.41 -9.10
CA PRO A 292 -11.93 -0.04 -9.87
C PRO A 292 -12.29 -1.50 -9.63
N ILE A 293 -11.32 -2.38 -9.35
CA ILE A 293 -11.57 -3.81 -9.12
C ILE A 293 -12.19 -4.01 -7.74
N VAL A 294 -11.71 -3.33 -6.70
CA VAL A 294 -12.33 -3.32 -5.36
C VAL A 294 -13.80 -2.94 -5.48
N PHE A 295 -14.11 -1.82 -6.15
CA PHE A 295 -15.49 -1.35 -6.28
C PHE A 295 -16.37 -2.30 -7.08
N HIS A 296 -15.84 -2.90 -8.15
CA HIS A 296 -16.58 -3.92 -8.92
C HIS A 296 -16.85 -5.18 -8.08
N LEU A 297 -15.89 -5.59 -7.27
CA LEU A 297 -16.05 -6.77 -6.42
C LEU A 297 -17.05 -6.51 -5.29
N LEU A 298 -17.14 -5.28 -4.79
CA LEU A 298 -18.15 -4.88 -3.79
C LEU A 298 -19.59 -5.04 -4.30
N ASP A 299 -19.85 -4.89 -5.61
CA ASP A 299 -21.17 -5.17 -6.21
C ASP A 299 -21.61 -6.62 -5.94
N SER A 300 -20.64 -7.54 -5.83
CA SER A 300 -20.89 -8.95 -5.49
C SER A 300 -21.03 -9.21 -3.98
N PHE A 301 -20.64 -8.23 -3.14
CA PHE A 301 -20.65 -8.34 -1.68
C PHE A 301 -21.26 -7.08 -1.04
N PRO A 302 -22.58 -6.85 -1.23
CA PRO A 302 -23.25 -5.59 -0.88
C PRO A 302 -23.19 -5.24 0.62
N GLU A 303 -22.94 -6.23 1.49
CA GLU A 303 -22.73 -5.98 2.92
C GLU A 303 -21.45 -5.20 3.25
N LEU A 304 -20.52 -5.13 2.30
CA LEU A 304 -19.27 -4.35 2.43
C LEU A 304 -19.38 -2.94 1.84
N GLU A 305 -20.37 -2.68 0.98
CA GLU A 305 -20.57 -1.39 0.31
C GLU A 305 -20.67 -0.24 1.33
N SER A 306 -21.42 -0.44 2.41
CA SER A 306 -21.59 0.53 3.51
C SER A 306 -20.31 0.86 4.27
N VAL A 307 -19.22 0.12 4.05
CA VAL A 307 -17.94 0.36 4.69
C VAL A 307 -17.15 1.46 3.97
N ILE A 308 -17.35 1.59 2.66
CA ILE A 308 -16.58 2.46 1.77
C ILE A 308 -17.34 3.75 1.44
N ALA A 309 -18.68 3.72 1.53
CA ALA A 309 -19.53 4.90 1.37
C ALA A 309 -19.33 5.90 2.51
#